data_aecb679b4d4ddedcfc7fc3e288d10ceb
#
_entry.id   aecb679b4d4ddedcfc7fc3e288d10ceb
#
_cell.length_a   1.000
_cell.length_b   1.000
_cell.length_c   1.000
_cell.angle_alpha   90.00
_cell.angle_beta   90.00
_cell.angle_gamma   90.00
#
_symmetry.space_group_name_H-M   'P 1'
#
loop_
_entity.id
_entity.type
_entity.pdbx_description
1 polymer ?
#
loop_
_entity_poly.entity_id
_entity_poly.type
_entity_poly.pdbx_seq_one_letter_code
_entity_poly.pdbx_strand_id
1 'polypeptide(L)'
;MSSATPVRRARLTAVVAALAAVLVIAASLTTTAPAHAAGAVDEVAVPRSDVSGFGGGVVFAPEVPAGTMLGAVVITPGFRDTHADMRWYGEALAAAGYVAFTIDTDGVLDRPGQREQETLAAVDYLTGSSAVSAEVDAARVAVLGYSMGGAGVLRAAQARHELKAVVAVEPFDVPASYPSDATPTLIVTGQADPVAIPFLMGKRMYRSIPAPTPKEYVELRGAGHTAGVRTPNATIRDATTTFLARYLDDDASASICPAPAATGPVSASTSYCG
;
A
#
# COMPACT_ATOMS: atom_id res chain seq x y z
N MET A 1 72.28 31.85 -63.26
CA MET A 1 72.50 32.61 -62.06
C MET A 1 71.42 32.25 -61.09
N SER A 2 71.64 31.29 -60.20
CA SER A 2 70.67 30.77 -59.35
C SER A 2 71.18 30.81 -57.88
N SER A 3 70.54 31.58 -57.06
CA SER A 3 70.84 31.79 -55.67
C SER A 3 70.05 30.79 -54.82
N ALA A 4 70.73 29.87 -54.16
CA ALA A 4 70.08 28.93 -53.23
C ALA A 4 70.14 29.48 -51.81
N THR A 5 69.02 29.62 -51.16
CA THR A 5 68.90 30.03 -49.76
C THR A 5 68.71 28.76 -48.86
N PRO A 6 69.40 28.67 -47.74
CA PRO A 6 69.32 27.47 -46.89
C PRO A 6 68.09 27.47 -45.98
N VAL A 7 67.43 26.34 -45.93
CA VAL A 7 66.32 26.05 -45.02
C VAL A 7 66.83 25.79 -43.62
N ARG A 8 66.41 26.64 -42.66
CA ARG A 8 66.61 26.43 -41.23
C ARG A 8 65.64 25.33 -40.74
N ARG A 9 66.17 24.22 -40.20
CA ARG A 9 65.38 23.23 -39.45
C ARG A 9 65.05 23.79 -38.07
N ALA A 10 63.78 24.08 -37.84
CA ALA A 10 63.23 24.32 -36.51
C ALA A 10 63.00 22.98 -35.84
N ARG A 11 63.62 22.75 -34.69
CA ARG A 11 63.31 21.60 -33.82
C ARG A 11 62.05 21.93 -33.03
N LEU A 12 60.94 21.27 -33.30
CA LEU A 12 59.75 21.27 -32.43
C LEU A 12 60.04 20.32 -31.24
N THR A 13 60.16 20.90 -30.08
CA THR A 13 60.12 20.20 -28.81
C THR A 13 58.65 19.93 -28.46
N ALA A 14 58.21 18.69 -28.55
CA ALA A 14 56.88 18.27 -28.11
C ALA A 14 56.87 18.20 -26.59
N VAL A 15 56.08 19.12 -25.97
CA VAL A 15 55.73 19.03 -24.54
C VAL A 15 54.54 18.10 -24.43
N VAL A 16 54.76 16.92 -23.92
CA VAL A 16 53.71 15.96 -23.55
C VAL A 16 53.11 16.41 -22.22
N ALA A 17 51.97 17.05 -22.25
CA ALA A 17 51.16 17.34 -21.06
C ALA A 17 50.33 16.07 -20.73
N ALA A 18 50.72 15.33 -19.69
CA ALA A 18 49.92 14.23 -19.15
C ALA A 18 48.72 14.83 -18.40
N LEU A 19 47.53 14.78 -18.98
CA LEU A 19 46.29 15.01 -18.26
C LEU A 19 45.97 13.72 -17.47
N ALA A 20 46.17 13.76 -16.17
CA ALA A 20 45.65 12.73 -15.25
C ALA A 20 44.14 13.00 -15.07
N ALA A 21 43.29 12.26 -15.78
CA ALA A 21 41.83 12.24 -15.53
C ALA A 21 41.59 11.48 -14.23
N VAL A 22 41.29 12.20 -13.15
CA VAL A 22 40.80 11.60 -11.91
C VAL A 22 39.34 11.24 -12.15
N LEU A 23 39.11 9.95 -12.42
CA LEU A 23 37.76 9.37 -12.49
C LEU A 23 37.24 9.23 -11.06
N VAL A 24 36.45 10.19 -10.59
CA VAL A 24 35.68 10.05 -9.35
C VAL A 24 34.51 9.13 -9.64
N ILE A 25 34.66 7.84 -9.33
CA ILE A 25 33.56 6.89 -9.30
C ILE A 25 32.73 7.24 -8.04
N ALA A 26 31.67 8.01 -8.21
CA ALA A 26 30.64 8.15 -7.21
C ALA A 26 29.93 6.78 -7.10
N ALA A 27 30.37 5.96 -6.14
CA ALA A 27 29.61 4.77 -5.75
C ALA A 27 28.30 5.27 -5.13
N SER A 28 27.24 5.26 -5.92
CA SER A 28 25.88 5.41 -5.40
C SER A 28 25.64 4.20 -4.48
N LEU A 29 25.76 4.41 -3.18
CA LEU A 29 25.25 3.50 -2.19
C LEU A 29 23.72 3.51 -2.33
N THR A 30 23.20 2.65 -3.19
CA THR A 30 21.80 2.25 -3.12
C THR A 30 21.67 1.49 -1.81
N THR A 31 21.25 2.17 -0.75
CA THR A 31 20.72 1.52 0.42
C THR A 31 19.42 0.85 -0.03
N THR A 32 19.52 -0.40 -0.48
CA THR A 32 18.34 -1.28 -0.48
C THR A 32 17.91 -1.35 0.97
N ALA A 33 16.71 -0.83 1.26
CA ALA A 33 16.09 -1.07 2.54
C ALA A 33 16.11 -2.60 2.75
N PRO A 34 16.58 -3.09 3.89
CA PRO A 34 16.62 -4.53 4.12
C PRO A 34 15.18 -5.02 4.03
N ALA A 35 14.91 -5.98 3.15
CA ALA A 35 13.75 -6.83 3.29
C ALA A 35 13.84 -7.37 4.72
N HIS A 36 12.95 -6.92 5.61
CA HIS A 36 12.92 -7.44 6.97
C HIS A 36 12.64 -8.94 6.83
N ALA A 37 13.65 -9.76 7.16
CA ALA A 37 13.40 -11.18 7.33
C ALA A 37 12.28 -11.29 8.35
N ALA A 38 11.21 -12.01 8.00
CA ALA A 38 10.06 -12.19 8.87
C ALA A 38 10.56 -12.66 10.26
N GLY A 39 10.61 -11.72 11.20
CA GLY A 39 10.80 -11.99 12.62
C GLY A 39 9.55 -12.68 13.17
N ALA A 40 9.56 -13.05 14.44
CA ALA A 40 8.33 -13.42 15.12
C ALA A 40 7.33 -12.26 15.03
N VAL A 41 6.06 -12.59 15.03
CA VAL A 41 4.96 -11.61 15.01
C VAL A 41 4.25 -11.71 16.35
N ASP A 42 4.25 -10.62 17.08
CA ASP A 42 3.48 -10.50 18.33
C ASP A 42 2.01 -10.20 18.02
N GLU A 43 1.13 -10.90 18.71
CA GLU A 43 -0.31 -10.66 18.66
C GLU A 43 -0.77 -9.98 19.95
N VAL A 44 -1.26 -8.76 19.82
CA VAL A 44 -1.76 -7.98 20.95
C VAL A 44 -3.27 -7.84 20.83
N ALA A 45 -4.01 -8.52 21.71
CA ALA A 45 -5.45 -8.37 21.78
C ALA A 45 -5.83 -6.98 22.27
N VAL A 46 -6.81 -6.36 21.63
CA VAL A 46 -7.38 -5.07 22.01
C VAL A 46 -8.84 -5.28 22.42
N PRO A 47 -9.12 -5.39 23.73
CA PRO A 47 -10.47 -5.58 24.22
C PRO A 47 -11.39 -4.40 23.90
N ARG A 48 -12.67 -4.66 23.65
CA ARG A 48 -13.68 -3.60 23.46
C ARG A 48 -13.75 -2.61 24.64
N SER A 49 -13.47 -3.08 25.85
CA SER A 49 -13.45 -2.20 27.05
C SER A 49 -12.39 -1.12 27.02
N ASP A 50 -11.35 -1.30 26.21
CA ASP A 50 -10.14 -0.45 26.20
C ASP A 50 -10.19 0.61 25.09
N VAL A 51 -11.25 0.59 24.30
CA VAL A 51 -11.42 1.46 23.12
C VAL A 51 -12.78 2.12 23.07
N SER A 52 -12.91 3.14 22.23
CA SER A 52 -14.17 3.80 21.95
C SER A 52 -14.28 4.10 20.44
N GLY A 53 -15.50 3.98 19.90
CA GLY A 53 -15.76 4.25 18.48
C GLY A 53 -15.46 3.08 17.54
N PHE A 54 -15.09 1.91 18.07
CA PHE A 54 -14.98 0.63 17.37
C PHE A 54 -14.95 -0.53 18.38
N GLY A 55 -15.03 -1.77 17.90
CA GLY A 55 -15.26 -2.95 18.73
C GLY A 55 -14.01 -3.61 19.35
N GLY A 56 -12.81 -3.05 19.20
CA GLY A 56 -11.55 -3.70 19.57
C GLY A 56 -10.95 -4.49 18.41
N GLY A 57 -10.22 -5.57 18.67
CA GLY A 57 -9.60 -6.40 17.63
C GLY A 57 -8.25 -7.01 18.03
N VAL A 58 -7.37 -7.24 17.05
CA VAL A 58 -6.02 -7.77 17.27
C VAL A 58 -4.98 -6.99 16.46
N VAL A 59 -3.94 -6.52 17.13
CA VAL A 59 -2.74 -5.97 16.48
C VAL A 59 -1.74 -7.08 16.25
N PHE A 60 -1.19 -7.15 15.05
CA PHE A 60 -0.07 -8.00 14.63
C PHE A 60 1.13 -7.09 14.45
N ALA A 61 2.12 -7.21 15.31
CA ALA A 61 3.33 -6.38 15.30
C ALA A 61 4.57 -7.25 15.01
N PRO A 62 5.37 -6.93 13.98
CA PRO A 62 6.65 -7.62 13.76
C PRO A 62 7.62 -7.31 14.91
N GLU A 63 8.34 -8.29 15.41
CA GLU A 63 9.47 -8.02 16.31
C GLU A 63 10.56 -7.23 15.58
N VAL A 64 10.87 -6.04 16.09
CA VAL A 64 11.88 -5.15 15.54
C VAL A 64 12.81 -4.61 16.63
N PRO A 65 14.04 -4.18 16.30
CA PRO A 65 14.92 -3.51 17.25
C PRO A 65 14.25 -2.28 17.88
N ALA A 66 14.49 -2.07 19.17
CA ALA A 66 13.94 -0.93 19.91
C ALA A 66 14.23 0.41 19.19
N GLY A 67 13.21 1.25 19.05
CA GLY A 67 13.28 2.54 18.35
C GLY A 67 13.06 2.45 16.84
N THR A 68 12.78 1.28 16.29
CA THR A 68 12.31 1.14 14.90
C THR A 68 10.84 1.56 14.82
N MET A 69 10.53 2.44 13.86
CA MET A 69 9.16 2.84 13.58
C MET A 69 8.69 2.23 12.25
N LEU A 70 7.55 1.60 12.26
CA LEU A 70 6.97 0.88 11.13
C LEU A 70 5.76 1.61 10.55
N GLY A 71 5.52 1.45 9.26
CA GLY A 71 4.24 1.77 8.65
C GLY A 71 3.14 0.89 9.24
N ALA A 72 1.91 1.40 9.29
CA ALA A 72 0.79 0.69 9.90
C ALA A 72 -0.42 0.58 8.96
N VAL A 73 -1.21 -0.50 9.12
CA VAL A 73 -2.41 -0.76 8.33
C VAL A 73 -3.56 -1.14 9.25
N VAL A 74 -4.63 -0.35 9.27
CA VAL A 74 -5.88 -0.72 9.93
C VAL A 74 -6.77 -1.48 8.95
N ILE A 75 -7.31 -2.63 9.38
CA ILE A 75 -8.03 -3.59 8.55
C ILE A 75 -9.47 -3.72 9.04
N THR A 76 -10.41 -3.27 8.21
CA THR A 76 -11.84 -3.17 8.54
C THR A 76 -12.64 -4.31 7.89
N PRO A 77 -13.38 -5.11 8.67
CA PRO A 77 -14.14 -6.26 8.18
C PRO A 77 -15.37 -5.88 7.37
N GLY A 78 -15.97 -6.86 6.71
CA GLY A 78 -17.23 -6.78 5.98
C GLY A 78 -18.47 -6.93 6.85
N PHE A 79 -19.64 -6.99 6.19
CA PHE A 79 -20.93 -7.22 6.84
C PHE A 79 -20.98 -8.60 7.50
N ARG A 80 -21.23 -8.64 8.82
CA ARG A 80 -21.23 -9.83 9.69
C ARG A 80 -19.86 -10.48 9.89
N ASP A 81 -18.81 -9.88 9.42
CA ASP A 81 -17.45 -10.32 9.66
C ASP A 81 -16.85 -9.60 10.88
N THR A 82 -15.80 -10.21 11.45
CA THR A 82 -15.06 -9.75 12.63
C THR A 82 -13.56 -9.65 12.30
N HIS A 83 -12.76 -9.18 13.25
CA HIS A 83 -11.30 -9.20 13.15
C HIS A 83 -10.76 -10.59 12.80
N ALA A 84 -11.40 -11.67 13.32
CA ALA A 84 -10.97 -13.05 13.10
C ALA A 84 -11.12 -13.48 11.63
N ASP A 85 -12.15 -12.97 10.93
CA ASP A 85 -12.37 -13.25 9.51
C ASP A 85 -11.31 -12.56 8.63
N MET A 86 -10.69 -11.49 9.14
CA MET A 86 -9.63 -10.69 8.47
C MET A 86 -8.22 -11.08 8.92
N ARG A 87 -8.08 -12.05 9.83
CA ARG A 87 -6.82 -12.43 10.48
C ARG A 87 -5.66 -12.62 9.51
N TRP A 88 -5.88 -13.30 8.39
CA TRP A 88 -4.84 -13.58 7.42
C TRP A 88 -4.17 -12.32 6.82
N TYR A 89 -4.91 -11.19 6.74
CA TYR A 89 -4.31 -9.92 6.35
C TYR A 89 -3.36 -9.40 7.42
N GLY A 90 -3.76 -9.50 8.70
CA GLY A 90 -2.92 -9.12 9.83
C GLY A 90 -1.59 -9.89 9.80
N GLU A 91 -1.66 -11.21 9.70
CA GLU A 91 -0.49 -12.09 9.60
C GLU A 91 0.38 -11.78 8.37
N ALA A 92 -0.24 -11.63 7.19
CA ALA A 92 0.49 -11.37 5.95
C ALA A 92 1.17 -10.00 5.93
N LEU A 93 0.52 -8.97 6.45
CA LEU A 93 1.08 -7.62 6.50
C LEU A 93 2.15 -7.48 7.58
N ALA A 94 1.98 -8.13 8.73
CA ALA A 94 3.03 -8.18 9.75
C ALA A 94 4.27 -8.93 9.22
N ALA A 95 4.09 -10.04 8.51
CA ALA A 95 5.20 -10.73 7.84
C ALA A 95 5.87 -9.88 6.75
N ALA A 96 5.17 -8.89 6.19
CA ALA A 96 5.71 -7.93 5.24
C ALA A 96 6.37 -6.70 5.92
N GLY A 97 6.37 -6.62 7.27
CA GLY A 97 7.04 -5.57 8.03
C GLY A 97 6.16 -4.41 8.45
N TYR A 98 4.83 -4.54 8.40
CA TYR A 98 3.87 -3.52 8.85
C TYR A 98 3.26 -3.87 10.21
N VAL A 99 2.95 -2.89 11.02
CA VAL A 99 2.01 -3.08 12.13
C VAL A 99 0.61 -3.17 11.53
N ALA A 100 -0.06 -4.32 11.69
CA ALA A 100 -1.37 -4.57 11.11
C ALA A 100 -2.41 -4.73 12.21
N PHE A 101 -3.51 -3.97 12.16
CA PHE A 101 -4.58 -4.00 13.14
C PHE A 101 -5.89 -4.45 12.51
N THR A 102 -6.29 -5.69 12.75
CA THR A 102 -7.61 -6.20 12.37
C THR A 102 -8.63 -5.79 13.43
N ILE A 103 -9.64 -5.02 13.05
CA ILE A 103 -10.60 -4.47 14.00
C ILE A 103 -11.93 -5.22 14.00
N ASP A 104 -12.65 -5.14 15.12
CA ASP A 104 -14.08 -5.35 15.16
C ASP A 104 -14.80 -4.01 15.02
N THR A 105 -15.97 -4.04 14.41
CA THR A 105 -16.91 -2.91 14.40
C THR A 105 -17.76 -2.90 15.67
N ASP A 106 -18.37 -1.78 16.01
CA ASP A 106 -19.30 -1.67 17.14
C ASP A 106 -20.50 -2.58 16.95
N GLY A 107 -20.95 -2.74 15.71
CA GLY A 107 -21.97 -3.67 15.33
C GLY A 107 -21.63 -4.41 14.03
N VAL A 108 -21.69 -5.72 14.01
CA VAL A 108 -21.40 -6.54 12.81
C VAL A 108 -22.32 -6.22 11.60
N LEU A 109 -23.42 -5.50 11.83
CA LEU A 109 -24.37 -5.05 10.80
C LEU A 109 -24.12 -3.62 10.33
N ASP A 110 -23.08 -2.96 10.85
CA ASP A 110 -22.77 -1.57 10.56
C ASP A 110 -22.53 -1.34 9.07
N ARG A 111 -23.03 -0.18 8.61
CA ARG A 111 -22.96 0.21 7.20
C ARG A 111 -21.65 0.92 6.89
N PRO A 112 -21.31 1.12 5.61
CA PRO A 112 -20.05 1.77 5.22
C PRO A 112 -19.74 3.09 5.93
N GLY A 113 -20.74 3.97 6.17
CA GLY A 113 -20.53 5.23 6.89
C GLY A 113 -20.19 5.06 8.38
N GLN A 114 -20.66 4.01 9.04
CA GLN A 114 -20.26 3.66 10.41
C GLN A 114 -18.85 3.08 10.41
N ARG A 115 -18.56 2.16 9.47
CA ARG A 115 -17.22 1.56 9.31
C ARG A 115 -16.15 2.59 8.97
N GLU A 116 -16.49 3.67 8.28
CA GLU A 116 -15.63 4.85 8.12
C GLU A 116 -15.20 5.41 9.48
N GLN A 117 -16.17 5.70 10.36
CA GLN A 117 -15.90 6.27 11.69
C GLN A 117 -15.07 5.31 12.55
N GLU A 118 -15.42 4.03 12.52
CA GLU A 118 -14.72 2.98 13.26
C GLU A 118 -13.28 2.78 12.77
N THR A 119 -13.07 2.81 11.46
CA THR A 119 -11.72 2.79 10.87
C THR A 119 -10.88 3.96 11.36
N LEU A 120 -11.44 5.17 11.32
CA LEU A 120 -10.72 6.38 11.75
C LEU A 120 -10.44 6.38 13.26
N ALA A 121 -11.38 5.92 14.09
CA ALA A 121 -11.17 5.75 15.53
C ALA A 121 -10.05 4.72 15.81
N ALA A 122 -10.00 3.64 15.06
CA ALA A 122 -8.94 2.64 15.18
C ALA A 122 -7.57 3.15 14.72
N VAL A 123 -7.51 4.01 13.70
CA VAL A 123 -6.28 4.72 13.30
C VAL A 123 -5.79 5.61 14.45
N ASP A 124 -6.68 6.40 15.05
CA ASP A 124 -6.34 7.29 16.16
C ASP A 124 -5.86 6.50 17.40
N TYR A 125 -6.51 5.38 17.71
CA TYR A 125 -6.08 4.48 18.79
C TYR A 125 -4.70 3.87 18.49
N LEU A 126 -4.50 3.33 17.30
CA LEU A 126 -3.25 2.64 16.93
C LEU A 126 -2.04 3.57 17.02
N THR A 127 -2.19 4.81 16.55
CA THR A 127 -1.11 5.81 16.52
C THR A 127 -0.92 6.57 17.83
N GLY A 128 -1.93 6.58 18.71
CA GLY A 128 -1.91 7.44 19.91
C GLY A 128 -1.80 6.69 21.24
N SER A 129 -2.61 5.65 21.44
CA SER A 129 -2.80 5.03 22.76
C SER A 129 -2.65 3.51 22.80
N SER A 130 -2.40 2.86 21.67
CA SER A 130 -2.16 1.42 21.66
C SER A 130 -0.86 1.04 22.36
N ALA A 131 -0.77 -0.21 22.82
CA ALA A 131 0.44 -0.74 23.44
C ALA A 131 1.67 -0.70 22.51
N VAL A 132 1.44 -0.68 21.17
CA VAL A 132 2.49 -0.65 20.14
C VAL A 132 2.67 0.74 19.50
N SER A 133 2.00 1.78 20.01
CA SER A 133 2.02 3.13 19.41
C SER A 133 3.42 3.72 19.26
N ALA A 134 4.37 3.34 20.13
CA ALA A 134 5.78 3.75 20.04
C ALA A 134 6.54 3.12 18.85
N GLU A 135 6.00 2.08 18.23
CA GLU A 135 6.55 1.39 17.07
C GLU A 135 5.86 1.82 15.76
N VAL A 136 4.79 2.62 15.85
CA VAL A 136 4.01 3.08 14.71
C VAL A 136 4.45 4.45 14.25
N ASP A 137 4.82 4.58 12.99
CA ASP A 137 5.01 5.88 12.34
C ASP A 137 3.64 6.46 11.95
N ALA A 138 3.16 7.42 12.74
CA ALA A 138 1.87 8.06 12.52
C ALA A 138 1.76 8.81 11.17
N ALA A 139 2.89 9.10 10.51
CA ALA A 139 2.91 9.68 9.17
C ALA A 139 2.82 8.62 8.06
N ARG A 140 2.91 7.33 8.40
CA ARG A 140 2.85 6.20 7.46
C ARG A 140 1.74 5.23 7.84
N VAL A 141 0.48 5.67 7.67
CA VAL A 141 -0.71 4.86 7.95
C VAL A 141 -1.52 4.64 6.67
N ALA A 142 -1.87 3.39 6.43
CA ALA A 142 -2.79 2.95 5.40
C ALA A 142 -4.02 2.27 6.01
N VAL A 143 -5.06 2.12 5.21
CA VAL A 143 -6.28 1.40 5.59
C VAL A 143 -6.62 0.35 4.54
N LEU A 144 -7.06 -0.81 5.00
CA LEU A 144 -7.55 -1.91 4.18
C LEU A 144 -8.95 -2.29 4.63
N GLY A 145 -9.83 -2.61 3.70
CA GLY A 145 -11.16 -3.10 4.08
C GLY A 145 -11.76 -4.05 3.05
N TYR A 146 -12.65 -4.91 3.56
CA TYR A 146 -13.36 -5.89 2.77
C TYR A 146 -14.85 -5.55 2.69
N SER A 147 -15.48 -5.71 1.53
CA SER A 147 -16.93 -5.53 1.30
C SER A 147 -17.44 -4.18 1.82
N MET A 148 -18.35 -4.12 2.80
CA MET A 148 -18.77 -2.87 3.44
C MET A 148 -17.62 -2.17 4.18
N GLY A 149 -16.64 -2.91 4.70
CA GLY A 149 -15.39 -2.35 5.22
C GLY A 149 -14.53 -1.73 4.12
N GLY A 150 -14.47 -2.35 2.92
CA GLY A 150 -13.82 -1.80 1.75
C GLY A 150 -14.41 -0.46 1.32
N ALA A 151 -15.72 -0.30 1.41
CA ALA A 151 -16.38 0.98 1.22
C ALA A 151 -16.11 1.96 2.39
N GLY A 152 -16.06 1.44 3.63
CA GLY A 152 -15.72 2.23 4.82
C GLY A 152 -14.34 2.88 4.70
N VAL A 153 -13.33 2.14 4.27
CA VAL A 153 -11.97 2.70 4.09
C VAL A 153 -11.87 3.69 2.93
N LEU A 154 -12.63 3.51 1.85
CA LEU A 154 -12.72 4.51 0.78
C LEU A 154 -13.36 5.81 1.27
N ARG A 155 -14.36 5.74 2.17
CA ARG A 155 -14.95 6.91 2.82
C ARG A 155 -13.97 7.55 3.80
N ALA A 156 -13.24 6.76 4.58
CA ALA A 156 -12.22 7.24 5.50
C ALA A 156 -11.13 8.04 4.77
N ALA A 157 -10.72 7.61 3.57
CA ALA A 157 -9.76 8.33 2.74
C ALA A 157 -10.29 9.70 2.27
N GLN A 158 -11.58 9.83 1.98
CA GLN A 158 -12.18 11.13 1.65
C GLN A 158 -12.26 12.07 2.86
N ALA A 159 -12.37 11.51 4.08
CA ALA A 159 -12.46 12.28 5.32
C ALA A 159 -11.09 12.62 5.92
N ARG A 160 -10.05 11.80 5.65
CA ARG A 160 -8.70 11.95 6.20
C ARG A 160 -7.63 11.78 5.12
N HIS A 161 -7.21 12.91 4.55
CA HIS A 161 -6.24 12.96 3.44
C HIS A 161 -4.77 12.66 3.86
N GLU A 162 -4.50 12.53 5.15
CA GLU A 162 -3.20 12.15 5.69
C GLU A 162 -2.91 10.65 5.53
N LEU A 163 -3.92 9.84 5.28
CA LEU A 163 -3.75 8.42 4.96
C LEU A 163 -2.90 8.27 3.70
N LYS A 164 -1.93 7.36 3.74
CA LYS A 164 -0.94 7.18 2.66
C LYS A 164 -1.41 6.25 1.56
N ALA A 165 -2.24 5.27 1.90
CA ALA A 165 -2.77 4.31 0.94
C ALA A 165 -4.11 3.73 1.41
N VAL A 166 -4.93 3.35 0.44
CA VAL A 166 -6.20 2.64 0.64
C VAL A 166 -6.21 1.36 -0.17
N VAL A 167 -6.61 0.26 0.47
CA VAL A 167 -6.85 -1.02 -0.20
C VAL A 167 -8.29 -1.45 0.04
N ALA A 168 -9.11 -1.45 -1.00
CA ALA A 168 -10.51 -1.83 -0.95
C ALA A 168 -10.72 -3.17 -1.67
N VAL A 169 -11.03 -4.23 -0.93
CA VAL A 169 -11.23 -5.57 -1.45
C VAL A 169 -12.73 -5.87 -1.54
N GLU A 170 -13.18 -6.21 -2.76
CA GLU A 170 -14.58 -6.49 -3.07
C GLU A 170 -15.55 -5.44 -2.49
N PRO A 171 -15.25 -4.11 -2.63
CA PRO A 171 -15.95 -3.07 -1.91
C PRO A 171 -17.42 -2.96 -2.31
N PHE A 172 -18.29 -2.77 -1.30
CA PHE A 172 -19.73 -2.65 -1.48
C PHE A 172 -20.27 -1.36 -0.86
N ASP A 173 -20.80 -0.44 -1.68
CA ASP A 173 -21.47 0.80 -1.25
C ASP A 173 -22.56 1.23 -2.23
N VAL A 174 -23.55 1.97 -1.72
CA VAL A 174 -24.56 2.65 -2.53
C VAL A 174 -24.76 4.08 -2.00
N PRO A 175 -24.36 5.09 -2.76
CA PRO A 175 -23.79 5.07 -4.12
C PRO A 175 -22.29 4.69 -4.14
N ALA A 176 -21.86 3.96 -5.18
CA ALA A 176 -20.48 3.55 -5.39
C ALA A 176 -19.68 4.68 -6.08
N SER A 177 -19.37 5.77 -5.33
CA SER A 177 -18.72 6.96 -5.90
C SER A 177 -17.90 7.72 -4.85
N TYR A 178 -16.64 8.01 -5.16
CA TYR A 178 -15.63 8.62 -4.28
C TYR A 178 -14.90 9.78 -4.99
N PRO A 179 -15.59 10.88 -5.35
CA PRO A 179 -15.03 11.94 -6.20
C PRO A 179 -14.07 12.90 -5.48
N SER A 180 -13.96 12.82 -4.17
CA SER A 180 -13.01 13.61 -3.36
C SER A 180 -11.87 12.78 -2.79
N ASP A 181 -11.72 11.51 -3.19
CA ASP A 181 -10.61 10.68 -2.77
C ASP A 181 -9.32 11.14 -3.46
N ALA A 182 -8.36 11.58 -2.65
CA ALA A 182 -7.03 12.04 -3.09
C ALA A 182 -5.91 11.10 -2.59
N THR A 183 -6.27 10.00 -1.94
CA THR A 183 -5.34 9.03 -1.40
C THR A 183 -5.05 7.92 -2.44
N PRO A 184 -3.81 7.51 -2.66
CA PRO A 184 -3.49 6.37 -3.51
C PRO A 184 -4.37 5.16 -3.17
N THR A 185 -5.07 4.60 -4.17
CA THR A 185 -6.13 3.61 -3.92
C THR A 185 -6.00 2.37 -4.80
N LEU A 186 -5.91 1.19 -4.16
CA LEU A 186 -6.06 -0.12 -4.79
C LEU A 186 -7.48 -0.65 -4.58
N ILE A 187 -8.13 -1.04 -5.68
CA ILE A 187 -9.42 -1.74 -5.64
C ILE A 187 -9.26 -3.14 -6.22
N VAL A 188 -9.57 -4.17 -5.44
CA VAL A 188 -9.59 -5.57 -5.89
C VAL A 188 -11.03 -6.08 -5.92
N THR A 189 -11.42 -6.77 -6.99
CA THR A 189 -12.77 -7.33 -7.13
C THR A 189 -12.74 -8.78 -7.61
N GLY A 190 -13.80 -9.53 -7.33
CA GLY A 190 -14.01 -10.86 -7.89
C GLY A 190 -14.81 -10.80 -9.21
N GLN A 191 -14.31 -11.40 -10.29
CA GLN A 191 -14.97 -11.39 -11.62
C GLN A 191 -16.41 -11.92 -11.58
N ALA A 192 -16.66 -12.94 -10.77
CA ALA A 192 -17.96 -13.62 -10.63
C ALA A 192 -18.67 -13.23 -9.33
N ASP A 193 -18.31 -12.09 -8.71
CA ASP A 193 -18.92 -11.61 -7.48
C ASP A 193 -20.40 -11.25 -7.71
N PRO A 194 -21.35 -11.95 -7.07
CA PRO A 194 -22.78 -11.67 -7.23
C PRO A 194 -23.29 -10.60 -6.26
N VAL A 195 -22.48 -10.18 -5.28
CA VAL A 195 -22.81 -9.19 -4.24
C VAL A 195 -22.24 -7.82 -4.59
N ALA A 196 -20.92 -7.70 -4.64
CA ALA A 196 -20.23 -6.49 -5.09
C ALA A 196 -19.92 -6.59 -6.59
N ILE A 197 -20.96 -6.67 -7.43
CA ILE A 197 -20.85 -6.84 -8.87
C ILE A 197 -19.82 -5.85 -9.44
N PRO A 198 -18.71 -6.32 -10.06
CA PRO A 198 -17.57 -5.47 -10.42
C PRO A 198 -17.94 -4.23 -11.23
N PHE A 199 -18.84 -4.37 -12.20
CA PHE A 199 -19.28 -3.27 -13.05
C PHE A 199 -20.07 -2.19 -12.29
N LEU A 200 -20.88 -2.60 -11.31
CA LEU A 200 -21.73 -1.69 -10.53
C LEU A 200 -20.97 -1.09 -9.33
N MET A 201 -19.98 -1.82 -8.79
CA MET A 201 -19.22 -1.45 -7.60
C MET A 201 -17.78 -1.08 -7.94
N GLY A 202 -16.82 -1.96 -7.83
CA GLY A 202 -15.39 -1.65 -7.89
C GLY A 202 -14.96 -0.87 -9.14
N LYS A 203 -15.42 -1.23 -10.34
CA LYS A 203 -15.12 -0.47 -11.56
C LYS A 203 -15.71 0.94 -11.54
N ARG A 204 -16.90 1.11 -10.96
CA ARG A 204 -17.52 2.41 -10.82
C ARG A 204 -16.79 3.25 -9.77
N MET A 205 -16.42 2.66 -8.63
CA MET A 205 -15.62 3.32 -7.59
C MET A 205 -14.27 3.77 -8.16
N TYR A 206 -13.53 2.88 -8.84
CA TYR A 206 -12.26 3.22 -9.48
C TYR A 206 -12.38 4.42 -10.44
N ARG A 207 -13.42 4.45 -11.26
CA ARG A 207 -13.64 5.55 -12.22
C ARG A 207 -14.00 6.86 -11.54
N SER A 208 -14.62 6.82 -10.37
CA SER A 208 -15.04 8.01 -9.63
C SER A 208 -13.89 8.71 -8.90
N ILE A 209 -12.82 8.00 -8.58
CA ILE A 209 -11.61 8.59 -7.99
C ILE A 209 -10.95 9.49 -9.03
N PRO A 210 -10.73 10.78 -8.73
CA PRO A 210 -10.27 11.74 -9.74
C PRO A 210 -8.77 11.60 -10.05
N ALA A 211 -8.34 12.06 -11.21
CA ALA A 211 -6.94 12.39 -11.45
C ALA A 211 -6.59 13.69 -10.67
N PRO A 212 -5.37 13.86 -10.17
CA PRO A 212 -4.19 13.01 -10.40
C PRO A 212 -3.98 11.89 -9.36
N THR A 213 -4.99 11.47 -8.62
CA THR A 213 -4.85 10.42 -7.59
C THR A 213 -4.35 9.11 -8.22
N PRO A 214 -3.20 8.57 -7.77
CA PRO A 214 -2.72 7.26 -8.19
C PRO A 214 -3.73 6.18 -7.79
N LYS A 215 -4.01 5.26 -8.71
CA LYS A 215 -5.00 4.22 -8.44
C LYS A 215 -4.78 2.98 -9.29
N GLU A 216 -5.12 1.83 -8.70
CA GLU A 216 -5.05 0.53 -9.36
C GLU A 216 -6.36 -0.23 -9.17
N TYR A 217 -6.76 -0.96 -10.21
CA TYR A 217 -7.88 -1.88 -10.20
C TYR A 217 -7.40 -3.25 -10.65
N VAL A 218 -7.72 -4.28 -9.86
CA VAL A 218 -7.43 -5.69 -10.17
C VAL A 218 -8.71 -6.50 -10.04
N GLU A 219 -9.04 -7.30 -11.07
CA GLU A 219 -10.18 -8.21 -11.06
C GLU A 219 -9.69 -9.65 -11.08
N LEU A 220 -10.09 -10.43 -10.07
CA LEU A 220 -9.70 -11.82 -9.89
C LEU A 220 -10.57 -12.74 -10.75
N ARG A 221 -9.95 -13.55 -11.60
CA ARG A 221 -10.63 -14.45 -12.54
C ARG A 221 -11.48 -15.48 -11.81
N GLY A 222 -12.76 -15.53 -12.13
CA GLY A 222 -13.73 -16.49 -11.61
C GLY A 222 -14.01 -16.37 -10.12
N ALA A 223 -13.40 -15.41 -9.40
CA ALA A 223 -13.60 -15.22 -7.97
C ALA A 223 -14.98 -14.64 -7.66
N GLY A 224 -15.59 -15.15 -6.58
CA GLY A 224 -16.83 -14.61 -6.01
C GLY A 224 -16.55 -13.67 -4.85
N HIS A 225 -17.61 -13.24 -4.13
CA HIS A 225 -17.55 -12.26 -3.04
C HIS A 225 -16.71 -12.68 -1.82
N THR A 226 -16.38 -13.96 -1.68
CA THR A 226 -15.62 -14.45 -0.51
C THR A 226 -14.13 -14.69 -0.80
N ALA A 227 -13.62 -14.24 -1.94
CA ALA A 227 -12.21 -14.45 -2.32
C ALA A 227 -11.25 -13.64 -1.46
N GLY A 228 -11.72 -12.54 -0.87
CA GLY A 228 -10.94 -11.63 -0.03
C GLY A 228 -11.10 -11.83 1.48
N VAL A 229 -11.86 -12.85 1.94
CA VAL A 229 -12.14 -13.02 3.38
C VAL A 229 -11.87 -14.46 3.84
N ARG A 230 -11.50 -14.64 5.11
CA ARG A 230 -11.24 -15.92 5.82
C ARG A 230 -10.07 -16.75 5.29
N THR A 231 -9.84 -16.79 4.00
CA THR A 231 -8.82 -17.64 3.39
C THR A 231 -7.79 -16.80 2.66
N PRO A 232 -6.48 -17.01 2.89
CA PRO A 232 -5.43 -16.29 2.19
C PRO A 232 -5.55 -16.41 0.67
N ASN A 233 -5.43 -15.28 -0.01
CA ASN A 233 -5.39 -15.19 -1.46
C ASN A 233 -4.07 -14.54 -1.91
N ALA A 234 -3.23 -15.30 -2.59
CA ALA A 234 -1.90 -14.85 -2.99
C ALA A 234 -1.95 -13.61 -3.89
N THR A 235 -2.90 -13.54 -4.83
CA THR A 235 -3.02 -12.38 -5.74
C THR A 235 -3.41 -11.11 -4.98
N ILE A 236 -4.33 -11.21 -4.01
CA ILE A 236 -4.72 -10.07 -3.17
C ILE A 236 -3.53 -9.65 -2.30
N ARG A 237 -2.84 -10.61 -1.66
CA ARG A 237 -1.67 -10.34 -0.83
C ARG A 237 -0.60 -9.60 -1.64
N ASP A 238 -0.21 -10.15 -2.79
CA ASP A 238 0.90 -9.64 -3.60
C ASP A 238 0.57 -8.25 -4.17
N ALA A 239 -0.66 -8.02 -4.63
CA ALA A 239 -1.12 -6.69 -5.06
C ALA A 239 -1.10 -5.70 -3.89
N THR A 240 -1.63 -6.10 -2.72
CA THR A 240 -1.65 -5.26 -1.51
C THR A 240 -0.24 -4.88 -1.06
N THR A 241 0.67 -5.86 -0.91
CA THR A 241 2.03 -5.59 -0.44
C THR A 241 2.83 -4.75 -1.42
N THR A 242 2.70 -4.97 -2.74
CA THR A 242 3.32 -4.13 -3.75
C THR A 242 2.79 -2.69 -3.69
N PHE A 243 1.47 -2.52 -3.53
CA PHE A 243 0.85 -1.21 -3.43
C PHE A 243 1.27 -0.45 -2.17
N LEU A 244 1.33 -1.13 -1.02
CA LEU A 244 1.80 -0.54 0.24
C LEU A 244 3.29 -0.18 0.16
N ALA A 245 4.15 -1.05 -0.36
CA ALA A 245 5.56 -0.73 -0.56
C ALA A 245 5.72 0.55 -1.38
N ARG A 246 4.92 0.73 -2.44
CA ARG A 246 4.97 1.92 -3.29
C ARG A 246 4.51 3.20 -2.60
N TYR A 247 3.42 3.17 -1.83
CA TYR A 247 2.76 4.38 -1.34
C TYR A 247 2.86 4.59 0.17
N LEU A 248 3.11 3.53 0.95
CA LEU A 248 3.32 3.63 2.39
C LEU A 248 4.81 3.74 2.74
N ASP A 249 5.67 3.05 1.99
CA ASP A 249 7.13 3.05 2.20
C ASP A 249 7.91 3.90 1.19
N ASP A 250 7.22 4.55 0.24
CA ASP A 250 7.82 5.34 -0.84
C ASP A 250 8.83 4.56 -1.71
N ASP A 251 8.69 3.21 -1.78
CA ASP A 251 9.58 2.37 -2.58
C ASP A 251 9.32 2.55 -4.08
N ALA A 252 10.19 3.31 -4.74
CA ALA A 252 10.10 3.56 -6.17
C ALA A 252 10.31 2.29 -7.03
N SER A 253 10.87 1.22 -6.49
CA SER A 253 11.05 -0.06 -7.19
C SER A 253 9.76 -0.88 -7.24
N ALA A 254 8.85 -0.69 -6.27
CA ALA A 254 7.52 -1.26 -6.27
C ALA A 254 6.63 -0.46 -7.24
N SER A 255 6.29 -1.03 -8.38
CA SER A 255 5.52 -0.33 -9.41
C SER A 255 4.17 -0.97 -9.63
N ILE A 256 3.13 -0.14 -9.67
CA ILE A 256 1.78 -0.49 -10.11
C ILE A 256 1.53 -0.12 -11.59
N CYS A 257 2.52 0.47 -12.27
CA CYS A 257 2.43 0.84 -13.68
C CYS A 257 3.57 0.22 -14.51
N PRO A 258 3.22 -0.54 -15.55
CA PRO A 258 1.85 -0.84 -15.98
C PRO A 258 1.11 -1.74 -14.99
N ALA A 259 -0.22 -1.70 -15.01
CA ALA A 259 -1.05 -2.64 -14.25
C ALA A 259 -0.68 -4.10 -14.55
N PRO A 260 -0.87 -5.03 -13.59
CA PRO A 260 -0.59 -6.46 -13.81
C PRO A 260 -1.26 -6.97 -15.09
N ALA A 261 -0.60 -7.86 -15.81
CA ALA A 261 -1.19 -8.44 -17.01
C ALA A 261 -2.48 -9.21 -16.67
N ALA A 262 -3.50 -9.09 -17.54
CA ALA A 262 -4.76 -9.83 -17.40
C ALA A 262 -4.59 -11.31 -17.78
N THR A 263 -3.72 -12.02 -17.07
CA THR A 263 -3.36 -13.44 -17.26
C THR A 263 -3.46 -14.21 -15.96
N GLY A 264 -3.50 -15.54 -16.03
CA GLY A 264 -3.57 -16.40 -14.85
C GLY A 264 -4.75 -16.03 -13.93
N PRO A 265 -4.49 -15.68 -12.66
CA PRO A 265 -5.54 -15.35 -11.69
C PRO A 265 -6.21 -13.99 -11.95
N VAL A 266 -5.65 -13.13 -12.79
CA VAL A 266 -6.19 -11.79 -13.09
C VAL A 266 -7.01 -11.84 -14.38
N SER A 267 -8.27 -11.40 -14.34
CA SER A 267 -9.17 -11.31 -15.50
C SER A 267 -9.16 -9.93 -16.16
N ALA A 268 -8.95 -8.88 -15.37
CA ALA A 268 -8.81 -7.49 -15.82
C ALA A 268 -7.99 -6.68 -14.83
N SER A 269 -7.27 -5.69 -15.31
CA SER A 269 -6.55 -4.75 -14.49
C SER A 269 -6.39 -3.41 -15.20
N THR A 270 -6.24 -2.34 -14.45
CA THR A 270 -5.90 -1.02 -14.95
C THR A 270 -5.28 -0.19 -13.84
N SER A 271 -4.35 0.70 -14.18
CA SER A 271 -3.74 1.60 -13.23
C SER A 271 -3.63 3.02 -13.80
N TYR A 272 -3.52 3.98 -12.88
CA TYR A 272 -3.15 5.35 -13.15
C TYR A 272 -2.13 5.77 -12.09
N CYS A 273 -0.96 6.24 -12.50
CA CYS A 273 0.16 6.48 -11.58
C CYS A 273 0.46 7.96 -11.31
N GLY A 274 -0.40 8.86 -11.82
CA GLY A 274 -0.20 10.30 -11.67
C GLY A 274 0.58 10.93 -12.81
#